data_18559607290b1f5da1e5f3c910699824
#
_entry.id   18559607290b1f5da1e5f3c910699824
#
_cell.length_a   1.000
_cell.length_b   1.000
_cell.length_c   1.000
_cell.angle_alpha   90.00
_cell.angle_beta   90.00
_cell.angle_gamma   90.00
#
_symmetry.space_group_name_H-M   'P 1'
#
loop_
_entity.id
_entity.type
_entity.pdbx_description
1 polymer ?
#
loop_
_entity_poly.entity_id
_entity_poly.type
_entity_poly.pdbx_seq_one_letter_code
_entity_poly.pdbx_strand_id
1 'polypeptide(L)'
;LGLTTMDAGGVLAEFLVHYEANIAVESRPFPGAVGSLETLAAAGARLAVCTNKREYLSKKLLVELGLQHYFHSIAGRDTFAVSKPDPGHLTQVIAQAGGVPSRAIMVGDSDVDLRTAKDASVPAILVSFGYAPRALDAFAPHAVIDHFDELGPSIDAILGGAERQARRG
;
A
#
# COMPACT_ATOMS: atom_id res chain seq x y z
N LEU A 1 -35.92 -4.78 30.55
CA LEU A 1 -35.52 -3.94 29.42
C LEU A 1 -34.70 -4.79 28.49
N GLY A 2 -35.37 -5.32 27.42
CA GLY A 2 -34.72 -6.17 26.43
C GLY A 2 -33.72 -5.36 25.61
N LEU A 3 -32.47 -5.69 25.70
CA LEU A 3 -31.49 -5.30 24.68
C LEU A 3 -31.88 -6.05 23.40
N THR A 4 -32.49 -5.36 22.47
CA THR A 4 -32.71 -5.86 21.12
C THR A 4 -31.33 -6.19 20.56
N THR A 5 -31.13 -7.42 20.13
CA THR A 5 -29.94 -7.81 19.36
C THR A 5 -29.92 -6.90 18.14
N MET A 6 -29.01 -5.91 18.13
CA MET A 6 -28.79 -5.09 16.95
C MET A 6 -28.41 -6.06 15.82
N ASP A 7 -29.13 -5.99 14.71
CA ASP A 7 -28.78 -6.72 13.51
C ASP A 7 -27.41 -6.21 13.01
N ALA A 8 -26.36 -6.94 13.35
CA ALA A 8 -25.00 -6.58 13.03
C ALA A 8 -24.82 -6.39 11.50
N GLY A 9 -25.61 -7.08 10.69
CA GLY A 9 -25.61 -6.94 9.25
C GLY A 9 -26.18 -5.60 8.80
N GLY A 10 -27.28 -5.15 9.40
CA GLY A 10 -27.90 -3.87 9.10
C GLY A 10 -27.00 -2.69 9.49
N VAL A 11 -26.43 -2.75 10.71
CA VAL A 11 -25.49 -1.70 11.17
C VAL A 11 -24.26 -1.61 10.29
N LEU A 12 -23.70 -2.75 9.86
CA LEU A 12 -22.55 -2.76 8.94
C LEU A 12 -22.92 -2.17 7.58
N ALA A 13 -24.09 -2.47 7.06
CA ALA A 13 -24.56 -1.94 5.78
C ALA A 13 -24.75 -0.42 5.83
N GLU A 14 -25.38 0.10 6.88
CA GLU A 14 -25.54 1.55 7.10
C GLU A 14 -24.19 2.25 7.27
N PHE A 15 -23.27 1.66 8.05
CA PHE A 15 -21.90 2.16 8.19
C PHE A 15 -21.19 2.24 6.86
N LEU A 16 -21.27 1.20 6.02
CA LEU A 16 -20.61 1.19 4.71
C LEU A 16 -21.20 2.25 3.77
N VAL A 17 -22.50 2.45 3.75
CA VAL A 17 -23.16 3.52 2.98
C VAL A 17 -22.68 4.90 3.43
N HIS A 18 -22.66 5.15 4.74
CA HIS A 18 -22.17 6.42 5.27
C HIS A 18 -20.68 6.63 4.98
N TYR A 19 -19.85 5.60 5.21
CA TYR A 19 -18.42 5.62 4.92
C TYR A 19 -18.14 5.90 3.45
N GLU A 20 -18.87 5.23 2.55
CA GLU A 20 -18.74 5.44 1.11
C GLU A 20 -19.13 6.86 0.67
N ALA A 21 -20.21 7.41 1.24
CA ALA A 21 -20.65 8.77 0.94
C ALA A 21 -19.65 9.84 1.40
N ASN A 22 -18.86 9.55 2.43
CA ASN A 22 -17.93 10.50 3.06
C ASN A 22 -16.45 10.10 2.92
N ILE A 23 -16.11 9.20 2.00
CA ILE A 23 -14.81 8.53 1.93
C ILE A 23 -13.62 9.49 1.82
N ALA A 24 -13.82 10.66 1.21
CA ALA A 24 -12.78 11.66 0.99
C ALA A 24 -12.95 12.95 1.82
N VAL A 25 -14.03 13.07 2.63
CA VAL A 25 -14.33 14.35 3.35
C VAL A 25 -13.19 14.75 4.27
N GLU A 26 -12.65 13.80 5.04
CA GLU A 26 -11.52 14.00 5.97
C GLU A 26 -10.19 13.44 5.44
N SER A 27 -10.22 12.79 4.27
CA SER A 27 -9.00 12.18 3.71
C SER A 27 -8.18 13.21 2.95
N ARG A 28 -6.89 13.23 3.22
CA ARG A 28 -5.91 14.05 2.49
C ARG A 28 -4.65 13.23 2.24
N PRO A 29 -3.96 13.41 1.11
CA PRO A 29 -2.63 12.85 0.95
C PRO A 29 -1.69 13.40 2.03
N PHE A 30 -0.80 12.56 2.52
CA PHE A 30 0.27 13.01 3.40
C PHE A 30 1.18 14.02 2.67
N PRO A 31 1.84 14.94 3.41
CA PRO A 31 2.81 15.86 2.82
C PRO A 31 3.86 15.11 1.99
N GLY A 32 4.16 15.63 0.80
CA GLY A 32 5.12 15.02 -0.13
C GLY A 32 4.61 13.82 -0.94
N ALA A 33 3.47 13.20 -0.57
CA ALA A 33 2.97 12.00 -1.25
C ALA A 33 2.70 12.24 -2.74
N VAL A 34 2.01 13.32 -3.09
CA VAL A 34 1.68 13.63 -4.50
C VAL A 34 2.94 13.88 -5.31
N GLY A 35 3.87 14.70 -4.81
CA GLY A 35 5.15 14.98 -5.49
C GLY A 35 5.99 13.71 -5.70
N SER A 36 5.97 12.78 -4.74
CA SER A 36 6.64 11.48 -4.89
C SER A 36 5.99 10.62 -5.97
N LEU A 37 4.65 10.58 -6.04
CA LEU A 37 3.92 9.86 -7.10
C LEU A 37 4.25 10.44 -8.49
N GLU A 38 4.25 11.78 -8.62
CA GLU A 38 4.63 12.48 -9.85
C GLU A 38 6.05 12.15 -10.29
N THR A 39 7.00 12.25 -9.37
CA THR A 39 8.43 11.97 -9.64
C THR A 39 8.65 10.53 -10.08
N LEU A 40 8.06 9.57 -9.37
CA LEU A 40 8.18 8.15 -9.70
C LEU A 40 7.51 7.82 -11.04
N ALA A 41 6.33 8.37 -11.30
CA ALA A 41 5.64 8.20 -12.58
C ALA A 41 6.44 8.79 -13.75
N ALA A 42 7.01 9.99 -13.59
CA ALA A 42 7.87 10.62 -14.58
C ALA A 42 9.16 9.81 -14.84
N ALA A 43 9.67 9.12 -13.83
CA ALA A 43 10.80 8.19 -13.96
C ALA A 43 10.41 6.83 -14.62
N GLY A 44 9.14 6.65 -14.99
CA GLY A 44 8.64 5.43 -15.63
C GLY A 44 8.36 4.27 -14.66
N ALA A 45 8.29 4.53 -13.35
CA ALA A 45 7.92 3.53 -12.38
C ALA A 45 6.45 3.11 -12.56
N ARG A 46 6.19 1.80 -12.42
CA ARG A 46 4.82 1.29 -12.39
C ARG A 46 4.30 1.30 -10.97
N LEU A 47 3.37 2.18 -10.70
CA LEU A 47 2.79 2.36 -9.37
C LEU A 47 1.54 1.48 -9.23
N ALA A 48 1.35 0.89 -8.05
CA ALA A 48 0.20 0.08 -7.74
C ALA A 48 -0.24 0.24 -6.28
N VAL A 49 -1.52 0.00 -6.03
CA VAL A 49 -2.10 -0.04 -4.67
C VAL A 49 -2.37 -1.48 -4.27
N CYS A 50 -1.81 -1.88 -3.13
CA CYS A 50 -1.98 -3.19 -2.50
C CYS A 50 -2.55 -2.99 -1.09
N THR A 51 -3.88 -3.12 -0.91
CA THR A 51 -4.56 -2.75 0.33
C THR A 51 -5.56 -3.80 0.82
N ASN A 52 -5.77 -3.85 2.15
CA ASN A 52 -6.87 -4.63 2.76
C ASN A 52 -8.21 -3.87 2.79
N LYS A 53 -8.27 -2.64 2.26
CA LYS A 53 -9.54 -1.98 1.94
C LYS A 53 -10.18 -2.70 0.73
N ARG A 54 -11.51 -2.68 0.60
CA ARG A 54 -12.18 -3.19 -0.60
C ARG A 54 -11.76 -2.42 -1.85
N GLU A 55 -11.64 -3.11 -2.97
CA GLU A 55 -11.16 -2.54 -4.24
C GLU A 55 -11.99 -1.32 -4.67
N TYR A 56 -13.33 -1.44 -4.65
CA TYR A 56 -14.20 -0.35 -5.10
C TYR A 56 -14.07 0.90 -4.22
N LEU A 57 -13.90 0.74 -2.89
CA LEU A 57 -13.68 1.86 -1.97
C LEU A 57 -12.30 2.50 -2.18
N SER A 58 -11.29 1.70 -2.49
CA SER A 58 -9.95 2.21 -2.79
C SER A 58 -9.94 3.01 -4.09
N LYS A 59 -10.59 2.51 -5.13
CA LYS A 59 -10.76 3.23 -6.40
C LYS A 59 -11.52 4.52 -6.21
N LYS A 60 -12.65 4.49 -5.49
CA LYS A 60 -13.46 5.68 -5.21
C LYS A 60 -12.65 6.74 -4.47
N LEU A 61 -11.94 6.36 -3.40
CA LEU A 61 -11.10 7.29 -2.66
C LEU A 61 -10.05 7.95 -3.55
N LEU A 62 -9.37 7.18 -4.38
CA LEU A 62 -8.32 7.69 -5.25
C LEU A 62 -8.87 8.61 -6.36
N VAL A 63 -10.09 8.35 -6.86
CA VAL A 63 -10.79 9.25 -7.78
C VAL A 63 -11.10 10.58 -7.10
N GLU A 64 -11.70 10.54 -5.92
CA GLU A 64 -12.08 11.74 -5.16
C GLU A 64 -10.85 12.60 -4.78
N LEU A 65 -9.71 11.95 -4.55
CA LEU A 65 -8.43 12.63 -4.28
C LEU A 65 -7.68 13.05 -5.56
N GLY A 66 -8.17 12.70 -6.75
CA GLY A 66 -7.51 12.98 -8.03
C GLY A 66 -6.24 12.17 -8.28
N LEU A 67 -6.03 11.05 -7.58
CA LEU A 67 -4.78 10.28 -7.59
C LEU A 67 -4.84 8.99 -8.43
N GLN A 68 -6.03 8.57 -8.88
CA GLN A 68 -6.19 7.29 -9.56
C GLN A 68 -5.30 7.14 -10.79
N HIS A 69 -5.06 8.22 -11.51
CA HIS A 69 -4.33 8.24 -12.78
C HIS A 69 -2.84 7.86 -12.65
N TYR A 70 -2.26 7.91 -11.43
CA TYR A 70 -0.89 7.45 -11.19
C TYR A 70 -0.75 5.93 -11.16
N PHE A 71 -1.82 5.18 -10.89
CA PHE A 71 -1.73 3.76 -10.58
C PHE A 71 -2.11 2.86 -11.75
N HIS A 72 -1.22 1.94 -12.10
CA HIS A 72 -1.40 0.91 -13.12
C HIS A 72 -2.28 -0.25 -12.62
N SER A 73 -2.30 -0.48 -11.30
CA SER A 73 -3.14 -1.48 -10.65
C SER A 73 -3.62 -0.96 -9.29
N ILE A 74 -4.88 -1.22 -8.98
CA ILE A 74 -5.47 -0.93 -7.65
C ILE A 74 -6.17 -2.20 -7.20
N ALA A 75 -5.56 -2.89 -6.23
CA ALA A 75 -6.09 -4.13 -5.70
C ALA A 75 -6.46 -4.00 -4.23
N GLY A 76 -7.70 -4.30 -3.92
CA GLY A 76 -8.25 -4.42 -2.58
C GLY A 76 -8.21 -5.85 -2.07
N ARG A 77 -8.69 -6.05 -0.83
CA ARG A 77 -8.75 -7.38 -0.19
C ARG A 77 -9.63 -8.40 -0.94
N ASP A 78 -10.47 -7.95 -1.81
CA ASP A 78 -11.47 -8.70 -2.57
C ASP A 78 -11.17 -8.77 -4.07
N THR A 79 -10.02 -8.28 -4.52
CA THR A 79 -9.58 -8.34 -5.92
C THR A 79 -9.13 -9.74 -6.31
N PHE A 80 -8.44 -10.43 -5.42
CA PHE A 80 -7.94 -11.79 -5.64
C PHE A 80 -8.49 -12.75 -4.58
N ALA A 81 -8.20 -14.04 -4.74
CA ALA A 81 -8.62 -15.07 -3.79
C ALA A 81 -7.93 -14.94 -2.41
N VAL A 82 -6.81 -14.22 -2.34
CA VAL A 82 -6.03 -13.96 -1.14
C VAL A 82 -5.87 -12.47 -0.88
N SER A 83 -5.61 -12.09 0.37
CA SER A 83 -5.36 -10.70 0.78
C SER A 83 -4.17 -10.65 1.75
N LYS A 84 -3.60 -9.45 2.00
CA LYS A 84 -2.51 -9.31 2.96
C LYS A 84 -2.91 -9.86 4.34
N PRO A 85 -2.07 -10.66 5.00
CA PRO A 85 -0.62 -10.81 4.82
C PRO A 85 -0.17 -11.91 3.85
N ASP A 86 -1.06 -12.56 3.08
CA ASP A 86 -0.66 -13.56 2.09
C ASP A 86 0.22 -12.91 1.00
N PRO A 87 1.46 -13.43 0.74
CA PRO A 87 2.38 -12.88 -0.26
C PRO A 87 1.83 -12.95 -1.69
N GLY A 88 0.91 -13.88 -1.95
CA GLY A 88 0.23 -14.03 -3.23
C GLY A 88 -0.57 -12.78 -3.62
N HIS A 89 -1.09 -12.02 -2.65
CA HIS A 89 -1.76 -10.75 -2.94
C HIS A 89 -0.78 -9.74 -3.56
N LEU A 90 0.38 -9.52 -2.95
CA LEU A 90 1.38 -8.58 -3.44
C LEU A 90 1.95 -8.99 -4.80
N THR A 91 2.28 -10.28 -4.99
CA THR A 91 2.84 -10.77 -6.26
C THR A 91 1.85 -10.64 -7.41
N GLN A 92 0.55 -10.84 -7.17
CA GLN A 92 -0.50 -10.63 -8.18
C GLN A 92 -0.68 -9.14 -8.51
N VAL A 93 -0.61 -8.25 -7.51
CA VAL A 93 -0.65 -6.79 -7.73
C VAL A 93 0.53 -6.35 -8.60
N ILE A 94 1.74 -6.82 -8.30
CA ILE A 94 2.95 -6.52 -9.08
C ILE A 94 2.79 -6.99 -10.53
N ALA A 95 2.33 -8.23 -10.73
CA ALA A 95 2.11 -8.79 -12.06
C ALA A 95 1.04 -8.01 -12.84
N GLN A 96 -0.08 -7.66 -12.19
CA GLN A 96 -1.16 -6.87 -12.81
C GLN A 96 -0.70 -5.46 -13.20
N ALA A 97 0.22 -4.87 -12.44
CA ALA A 97 0.87 -3.61 -12.81
C ALA A 97 1.90 -3.76 -13.92
N GLY A 98 2.21 -5.00 -14.38
CA GLY A 98 3.24 -5.30 -15.37
C GLY A 98 4.65 -5.22 -14.83
N GLY A 99 4.83 -5.42 -13.52
CA GLY A 99 6.11 -5.50 -12.84
C GLY A 99 6.58 -6.94 -12.58
N VAL A 100 7.73 -7.06 -11.94
CA VAL A 100 8.30 -8.33 -11.43
C VAL A 100 8.76 -8.14 -9.99
N PRO A 101 8.62 -9.15 -9.09
CA PRO A 101 8.96 -9.01 -7.67
C PRO A 101 10.40 -8.56 -7.41
N SER A 102 11.37 -9.02 -8.22
CA SER A 102 12.79 -8.66 -8.07
C SER A 102 13.12 -7.19 -8.36
N ARG A 103 12.18 -6.43 -8.92
CA ARG A 103 12.29 -4.99 -9.20
C ARG A 103 11.15 -4.19 -8.58
N ALA A 104 10.48 -4.76 -7.59
CA ALA A 104 9.40 -4.12 -6.87
C ALA A 104 9.84 -3.73 -5.46
N ILE A 105 9.19 -2.73 -4.90
CA ILE A 105 9.35 -2.30 -3.50
C ILE A 105 7.95 -2.11 -2.92
N MET A 106 7.71 -2.69 -1.75
CA MET A 106 6.50 -2.42 -0.97
C MET A 106 6.73 -1.19 -0.10
N VAL A 107 5.83 -0.22 -0.17
CA VAL A 107 5.79 0.92 0.76
C VAL A 107 4.55 0.75 1.63
N GLY A 108 4.72 0.71 2.93
CA GLY A 108 3.61 0.47 3.85
C GLY A 108 3.83 1.06 5.23
N ASP A 109 2.81 0.99 6.07
CA ASP A 109 2.80 1.58 7.40
C ASP A 109 2.49 0.57 8.52
N SER A 110 2.41 -0.72 8.20
CA SER A 110 1.97 -1.76 9.14
C SER A 110 2.86 -3.01 9.12
N ASP A 111 2.78 -3.78 10.19
CA ASP A 111 3.35 -5.13 10.28
C ASP A 111 2.81 -6.08 9.20
N VAL A 112 1.54 -5.91 8.84
CA VAL A 112 0.90 -6.66 7.75
C VAL A 112 1.59 -6.40 6.41
N ASP A 113 1.96 -5.14 6.12
CA ASP A 113 2.69 -4.77 4.90
C ASP A 113 4.08 -5.38 4.88
N LEU A 114 4.82 -5.21 5.98
CA LEU A 114 6.18 -5.73 6.10
C LEU A 114 6.22 -7.26 6.01
N ARG A 115 5.27 -7.95 6.66
CA ARG A 115 5.15 -9.39 6.58
C ARG A 115 4.84 -9.85 5.15
N THR A 116 3.87 -9.21 4.50
CA THR A 116 3.51 -9.52 3.11
C THR A 116 4.72 -9.39 2.18
N ALA A 117 5.47 -8.28 2.31
CA ALA A 117 6.65 -8.02 1.51
C ALA A 117 7.76 -9.04 1.76
N LYS A 118 8.05 -9.34 3.04
CA LYS A 118 9.04 -10.34 3.45
C LYS A 118 8.74 -11.71 2.88
N ASP A 119 7.49 -12.18 3.04
CA ASP A 119 7.06 -13.50 2.59
C ASP A 119 7.01 -13.58 1.06
N ALA A 120 6.82 -12.45 0.36
CA ALA A 120 6.93 -12.32 -1.09
C ALA A 120 8.37 -12.13 -1.60
N SER A 121 9.37 -12.04 -0.72
CA SER A 121 10.76 -11.69 -1.06
C SER A 121 10.88 -10.36 -1.81
N VAL A 122 10.04 -9.39 -1.45
CA VAL A 122 10.02 -8.02 -1.98
C VAL A 122 10.59 -7.07 -0.94
N PRO A 123 11.54 -6.20 -1.28
CA PRO A 123 12.00 -5.16 -0.36
C PRO A 123 10.86 -4.27 0.15
N ALA A 124 10.97 -3.84 1.41
CA ALA A 124 9.97 -2.98 2.04
C ALA A 124 10.57 -1.69 2.59
N ILE A 125 9.86 -0.59 2.37
CA ILE A 125 10.06 0.71 3.01
C ILE A 125 8.88 0.95 3.95
N LEU A 126 9.17 1.27 5.22
CA LEU A 126 8.18 1.63 6.19
C LEU A 126 8.05 3.15 6.30
N VAL A 127 6.83 3.66 6.34
CA VAL A 127 6.57 5.06 6.69
C VAL A 127 6.28 5.17 8.19
N SER A 128 7.01 6.03 8.92
CA SER A 128 6.89 6.18 10.37
C SER A 128 5.66 6.99 10.81
N PHE A 129 5.10 7.76 9.90
CA PHE A 129 3.95 8.65 10.11
C PHE A 129 2.59 8.00 9.82
N GLY A 130 2.56 6.68 9.56
CA GLY A 130 1.34 5.89 9.37
C GLY A 130 0.73 5.39 10.68
N TYR A 131 -0.09 4.35 10.59
CA TYR A 131 -0.83 3.77 11.74
C TYR A 131 -0.04 2.71 12.51
N ALA A 132 1.22 2.46 12.15
CA ALA A 132 2.01 1.38 12.72
C ALA A 132 2.26 1.53 14.22
N PRO A 133 2.09 0.49 15.03
CA PRO A 133 2.62 0.46 16.38
C PRO A 133 4.15 0.51 16.35
N ARG A 134 4.78 1.20 17.33
CA ARG A 134 6.23 1.48 17.40
C ARG A 134 7.18 0.28 17.54
N ALA A 135 6.70 -0.95 17.52
CA ALA A 135 7.50 -2.16 17.71
C ALA A 135 7.65 -2.95 16.38
N LEU A 136 8.28 -2.35 15.37
CA LEU A 136 8.46 -2.96 14.05
C LEU A 136 9.85 -3.60 13.85
N ASP A 137 10.68 -3.61 14.88
CA ASP A 137 12.03 -4.21 14.85
C ASP A 137 12.06 -5.68 14.43
N ALA A 138 10.94 -6.41 14.65
CA ALA A 138 10.83 -7.82 14.28
C ALA A 138 10.79 -8.09 12.76
N PHE A 139 10.48 -7.10 11.92
CA PHE A 139 10.32 -7.27 10.48
C PHE A 139 11.43 -6.64 9.64
N ALA A 140 12.34 -5.89 10.26
CA ALA A 140 13.53 -5.27 9.66
C ALA A 140 13.26 -4.73 8.23
N PRO A 141 12.53 -3.63 8.05
CA PRO A 141 12.33 -3.01 6.74
C PRO A 141 13.69 -2.60 6.15
N HIS A 142 13.78 -2.53 4.82
CA HIS A 142 15.00 -2.10 4.13
C HIS A 142 15.31 -0.62 4.35
N ALA A 143 14.28 0.19 4.61
CA ALA A 143 14.38 1.57 5.02
C ALA A 143 13.14 1.96 5.86
N VAL A 144 13.33 2.97 6.73
CA VAL A 144 12.24 3.70 7.39
C VAL A 144 12.35 5.14 6.94
N ILE A 145 11.24 5.74 6.55
CA ILE A 145 11.18 7.15 6.14
C ILE A 145 10.22 7.93 7.03
N ASP A 146 10.59 9.14 7.38
CA ASP A 146 9.79 10.06 8.18
C ASP A 146 9.03 11.08 7.32
N HIS A 147 9.36 11.16 6.03
CA HIS A 147 8.69 12.00 5.04
C HIS A 147 8.76 11.38 3.64
N PHE A 148 7.76 11.66 2.78
CA PHE A 148 7.75 11.13 1.42
C PHE A 148 8.88 11.66 0.53
N ASP A 149 9.51 12.78 0.84
CA ASP A 149 10.67 13.28 0.10
C ASP A 149 11.89 12.34 0.19
N GLU A 150 11.92 11.45 1.20
CA GLU A 150 12.96 10.44 1.38
C GLU A 150 12.71 9.17 0.54
N LEU A 151 11.52 9.05 -0.08
CA LEU A 151 11.11 7.83 -0.78
C LEU A 151 12.00 7.55 -2.00
N GLY A 152 12.21 8.53 -2.86
CA GLY A 152 13.07 8.40 -4.06
C GLY A 152 14.49 7.95 -3.71
N PRO A 153 15.22 8.68 -2.85
CA PRO A 153 16.55 8.27 -2.40
C PRO A 153 16.59 6.86 -1.78
N SER A 154 15.58 6.47 -1.01
CA SER A 154 15.49 5.13 -0.41
C SER A 154 15.30 4.04 -1.44
N ILE A 155 14.45 4.27 -2.46
CA ILE A 155 14.25 3.37 -3.60
C ILE A 155 15.56 3.16 -4.35
N ASP A 156 16.28 4.24 -4.69
CA ASP A 156 17.55 4.21 -5.41
C ASP A 156 18.62 3.43 -4.65
N ALA A 157 18.71 3.61 -3.34
CA ALA A 157 19.64 2.89 -2.48
C ALA A 157 19.36 1.38 -2.48
N ILE A 158 18.10 0.98 -2.38
CA ILE A 158 17.68 -0.43 -2.34
C ILE A 158 17.94 -1.09 -3.70
N LEU A 159 17.45 -0.50 -4.80
CA LEU A 159 17.58 -1.09 -6.14
C LEU A 159 19.06 -1.06 -6.63
N GLY A 160 19.78 0.02 -6.39
CA GLY A 160 21.20 0.11 -6.73
C GLY A 160 22.09 -0.83 -5.90
N GLY A 161 21.66 -1.19 -4.69
CA GLY A 161 22.29 -2.23 -3.86
C GLY A 161 22.11 -3.63 -4.47
N ALA A 162 20.90 -3.95 -4.88
CA ALA A 162 20.56 -5.23 -5.50
C ALA A 162 21.33 -5.47 -6.82
N GLU A 163 21.46 -4.45 -7.67
CA GLU A 163 22.23 -4.54 -8.93
C GLU A 163 23.72 -4.75 -8.68
N ARG A 164 24.31 -4.12 -7.66
CA ARG A 164 25.71 -4.33 -7.28
C ARG A 164 25.96 -5.73 -6.77
N GLN A 165 25.02 -6.32 -6.06
CA GLN A 165 25.14 -7.68 -5.54
C GLN A 165 25.01 -8.72 -6.65
N ALA A 166 24.11 -8.53 -7.59
CA ALA A 166 23.93 -9.39 -8.77
C ALA A 166 25.14 -9.42 -9.72
N ARG A 167 25.97 -8.35 -9.76
CA ARG A 167 27.20 -8.28 -10.57
C ARG A 167 28.42 -8.95 -9.91
N ARG A 168 28.33 -9.33 -8.64
CA ARG A 168 29.44 -9.91 -7.86
C ARG A 168 29.32 -11.42 -7.65
N GLY A 169 28.18 -12.02 -7.96
CA GLY A 169 27.91 -13.46 -7.91
C GLY A 169 27.91 -14.07 -9.31
#